data_b060cdb1885b052facf56d2f86ed5af4
#
_entry.id   b060cdb1885b052facf56d2f86ed5af4
#
_cell.length_a   1.000
_cell.length_b   1.000
_cell.length_c   1.000
_cell.angle_alpha   90.00
_cell.angle_beta   90.00
_cell.angle_gamma   90.00
#
_symmetry.space_group_name_H-M   'P 1'
#
loop_
_entity.id
_entity.type
_entity.pdbx_description
1 polymer ?
#
loop_
_entity_poly.entity_id
_entity_poly.type
_entity_poly.pdbx_seq_one_letter_code
_entity_poly.pdbx_strand_id
1 'polypeptide(L)'
;MIRRPPRSTLFPYTTLFRSVADKFEAEAAGLARISPGSVAKAAKALHVAQRIWIAGFRSCRSVAELLNYQLRLFRPEAVQLVGGSGPDDLDLGAFHAGDAVVAIGFAPYSTASVLSARAAHRSRATLIAIADNATAPMAEGAEHLLLFEAASSPGFFPSLTGAIAIAQSLAVVTFVLGGVGAKRRLEQTEARLAETSQYFAERG
;
A
#
# COMPACT_ATOMS: atom_id res chain seq x y z
N MET A 1 5.39 -41.23 34.87
CA MET A 1 6.49 -40.27 34.86
C MET A 1 6.34 -39.40 33.62
N ILE A 2 5.75 -38.22 33.75
CA ILE A 2 5.53 -37.27 32.63
C ILE A 2 6.82 -36.46 32.48
N ARG A 3 7.56 -36.65 31.39
CA ARG A 3 8.73 -35.82 31.05
C ARG A 3 8.27 -34.40 30.81
N ARG A 4 8.74 -33.45 31.64
CA ARG A 4 8.59 -32.00 31.35
C ARG A 4 9.30 -31.69 30.03
N PRO A 5 8.67 -30.91 29.12
CA PRO A 5 9.35 -30.44 27.92
C PRO A 5 10.55 -29.58 28.32
N PRO A 6 11.65 -29.58 27.54
CA PRO A 6 12.80 -28.74 27.80
C PRO A 6 12.34 -27.28 27.89
N ARG A 7 12.82 -26.56 28.93
CA ARG A 7 12.64 -25.12 29.05
C ARG A 7 13.18 -24.49 27.74
N SER A 8 12.31 -23.89 26.97
CA SER A 8 12.74 -23.01 25.88
C SER A 8 13.73 -22.02 26.46
N THR A 9 14.96 -22.06 26.00
CA THR A 9 15.96 -21.06 26.31
C THR A 9 15.40 -19.73 25.80
N LEU A 10 14.94 -18.90 26.73
CA LEU A 10 14.62 -17.50 26.45
C LEU A 10 15.84 -16.91 25.73
N PHE A 11 15.62 -16.38 24.56
CA PHE A 11 16.65 -15.83 23.71
C PHE A 11 17.51 -14.84 24.52
N PRO A 12 18.86 -15.00 24.55
CA PRO A 12 19.72 -14.04 25.23
C PRO A 12 19.52 -12.65 24.66
N TYR A 13 19.58 -11.61 25.48
CA TYR A 13 19.45 -10.20 25.04
C TYR A 13 20.33 -9.85 23.83
N THR A 14 21.52 -10.40 23.74
CA THR A 14 22.42 -10.27 22.59
C THR A 14 21.83 -10.78 21.27
N THR A 15 21.00 -11.81 21.32
CA THR A 15 20.29 -12.35 20.15
C THR A 15 19.19 -11.39 19.68
N LEU A 16 18.54 -10.67 20.61
CA LEU A 16 17.50 -9.70 20.29
C LEU A 16 18.06 -8.49 19.53
N PHE A 17 19.18 -7.91 19.97
CA PHE A 17 19.83 -6.79 19.28
C PHE A 17 20.37 -7.19 17.91
N ARG A 18 20.97 -8.37 17.80
CA ARG A 18 21.38 -8.91 16.50
C ARG A 18 20.18 -9.09 15.57
N SER A 19 19.08 -9.60 16.07
CA SER A 19 17.83 -9.76 15.29
C SER A 19 17.26 -8.44 14.78
N VAL A 20 17.42 -7.33 15.52
CA VAL A 20 17.00 -5.99 15.06
C VAL A 20 17.92 -5.49 13.94
N ALA A 21 19.23 -5.62 14.09
CA ALA A 21 20.18 -5.23 13.06
C ALA A 21 19.97 -6.04 11.77
N ASP A 22 19.87 -7.37 11.89
CA ASP A 22 19.60 -8.28 10.77
C ASP A 22 18.28 -7.92 10.07
N LYS A 23 17.26 -7.50 10.84
CA LYS A 23 15.98 -7.03 10.29
C LYS A 23 16.17 -5.76 9.46
N PHE A 24 16.90 -4.76 9.97
CA PHE A 24 17.13 -3.52 9.23
C PHE A 24 17.97 -3.75 7.96
N GLU A 25 18.95 -4.63 8.00
CA GLU A 25 19.73 -5.01 6.82
C GLU A 25 18.87 -5.69 5.76
N ALA A 26 18.00 -6.62 6.17
CA ALA A 26 17.06 -7.28 5.26
C ALA A 26 16.08 -6.29 4.62
N GLU A 27 15.55 -5.33 5.41
CA GLU A 27 14.67 -4.28 4.89
C GLU A 27 15.39 -3.38 3.87
N ALA A 28 16.61 -2.95 4.18
CA ALA A 28 17.40 -2.12 3.26
C ALA A 28 17.69 -2.87 1.94
N ALA A 29 18.03 -4.15 2.03
CA ALA A 29 18.23 -4.98 0.85
C ALA A 29 16.95 -5.17 0.03
N GLY A 30 15.80 -5.33 0.69
CA GLY A 30 14.49 -5.41 0.04
C GLY A 30 14.13 -4.12 -0.69
N LEU A 31 14.34 -2.98 -0.05
CA LEU A 31 14.10 -1.66 -0.66
C LEU A 31 14.96 -1.42 -1.91
N ALA A 32 16.21 -1.85 -1.90
CA ALA A 32 17.13 -1.71 -3.04
C ALA A 32 16.69 -2.49 -4.29
N ARG A 33 15.81 -3.49 -4.13
CA ARG A 33 15.27 -4.30 -5.24
C ARG A 33 14.01 -3.72 -5.87
N ILE A 34 13.39 -2.72 -5.27
CA ILE A 34 12.21 -2.05 -5.84
C ILE A 34 12.62 -1.34 -7.13
N SER A 35 11.90 -1.59 -8.22
CA SER A 35 12.15 -0.99 -9.52
C SER A 35 11.59 0.45 -9.60
N PRO A 36 12.42 1.51 -9.63
CA PRO A 36 11.93 2.87 -9.77
C PRO A 36 11.16 3.09 -11.08
N GLY A 37 11.60 2.42 -12.17
CA GLY A 37 10.94 2.51 -13.47
C GLY A 37 9.53 1.94 -13.47
N SER A 38 9.31 0.83 -12.76
CA SER A 38 7.98 0.23 -12.62
C SER A 38 7.05 1.13 -11.80
N VAL A 39 7.55 1.71 -10.70
CA VAL A 39 6.80 2.68 -9.89
C VAL A 39 6.41 3.90 -10.71
N ALA A 40 7.33 4.46 -11.49
CA ALA A 40 7.04 5.61 -12.33
C ALA A 40 5.98 5.34 -13.40
N LYS A 41 5.97 4.12 -14.00
CA LYS A 41 4.93 3.72 -14.96
C LYS A 41 3.56 3.60 -14.29
N ALA A 42 3.50 2.95 -13.13
CA ALA A 42 2.26 2.81 -12.36
C ALA A 42 1.72 4.17 -11.89
N ALA A 43 2.59 5.08 -11.45
CA ALA A 43 2.19 6.43 -11.07
C ALA A 43 1.61 7.25 -12.24
N LYS A 44 2.10 7.05 -13.47
CA LYS A 44 1.49 7.65 -14.67
C LYS A 44 0.06 7.13 -14.87
N ALA A 45 -0.18 5.84 -14.67
CA ALA A 45 -1.52 5.27 -14.74
C ALA A 45 -2.45 5.87 -13.67
N LEU A 46 -1.96 6.03 -12.42
CA LEU A 46 -2.71 6.72 -11.37
C LEU A 46 -3.00 8.18 -11.73
N HIS A 47 -2.04 8.88 -12.33
CA HIS A 47 -2.21 10.29 -12.68
C HIS A 47 -3.34 10.51 -13.67
N VAL A 48 -3.48 9.66 -14.70
CA VAL A 48 -4.49 9.80 -15.76
C VAL A 48 -5.83 9.16 -15.40
N ALA A 49 -5.89 8.33 -14.37
CA ALA A 49 -7.10 7.63 -13.94
C ALA A 49 -8.20 8.64 -13.54
N GLN A 50 -9.46 8.34 -13.90
CA GLN A 50 -10.62 9.12 -13.46
C GLN A 50 -10.83 8.97 -11.96
N ARG A 51 -10.83 7.73 -11.47
CA ARG A 51 -10.87 7.36 -10.04
C ARG A 51 -9.79 6.37 -9.73
N ILE A 52 -9.35 6.40 -8.48
CA ILE A 52 -8.36 5.48 -7.93
C ILE A 52 -9.01 4.71 -6.80
N TRP A 53 -9.11 3.40 -6.96
CA TRP A 53 -9.57 2.48 -5.95
C TRP A 53 -8.39 1.77 -5.31
N ILE A 54 -8.33 1.74 -3.98
CA ILE A 54 -7.22 1.13 -3.25
C ILE A 54 -7.75 -0.03 -2.43
N ALA A 55 -7.29 -1.24 -2.75
CA ALA A 55 -7.71 -2.48 -2.14
C ALA A 55 -6.54 -3.12 -1.38
N GLY A 56 -6.53 -2.96 -0.08
CA GLY A 56 -5.61 -3.62 0.84
C GLY A 56 -6.38 -4.10 2.06
N PHE A 57 -6.21 -5.37 2.42
CA PHE A 57 -6.96 -6.01 3.48
C PHE A 57 -6.03 -6.63 4.52
N ARG A 58 -6.57 -6.89 5.72
CA ARG A 58 -5.81 -7.41 6.86
C ARG A 58 -4.62 -6.47 7.16
N SER A 59 -3.38 -6.97 7.27
CA SER A 59 -2.20 -6.14 7.52
C SER A 59 -1.89 -5.16 6.39
N CYS A 60 -2.23 -5.46 5.13
CA CYS A 60 -2.08 -4.54 4.01
C CYS A 60 -3.06 -3.37 4.04
N ARG A 61 -4.05 -3.39 4.95
CA ARG A 61 -4.97 -2.26 5.16
C ARG A 61 -4.24 -0.99 5.54
N SER A 62 -3.21 -1.09 6.39
CA SER A 62 -2.39 0.06 6.79
C SER A 62 -1.68 0.73 5.61
N VAL A 63 -1.18 -0.05 4.65
CA VAL A 63 -0.55 0.47 3.43
C VAL A 63 -1.57 1.12 2.52
N ALA A 64 -2.75 0.51 2.38
CA ALA A 64 -3.85 1.05 1.58
C ALA A 64 -4.36 2.37 2.16
N GLU A 65 -4.52 2.48 3.47
CA GLU A 65 -4.94 3.70 4.16
C GLU A 65 -3.90 4.81 4.02
N LEU A 66 -2.60 4.49 4.14
CA LEU A 66 -1.52 5.45 3.93
C LEU A 66 -1.56 6.02 2.50
N LEU A 67 -1.65 5.15 1.48
CA LEU A 67 -1.74 5.59 0.09
C LEU A 67 -3.00 6.42 -0.18
N ASN A 68 -4.15 5.99 0.36
CA ASN A 68 -5.40 6.71 0.27
C ASN A 68 -5.28 8.11 0.89
N TYR A 69 -4.72 8.21 2.10
CA TYR A 69 -4.50 9.50 2.76
C TYR A 69 -3.65 10.43 1.91
N GLN A 70 -2.48 9.96 1.44
CA GLN A 70 -1.55 10.78 0.67
C GLN A 70 -2.12 11.27 -0.66
N LEU A 71 -2.79 10.39 -1.40
CA LEU A 71 -3.41 10.77 -2.67
C LEU A 71 -4.59 11.73 -2.48
N ARG A 72 -5.38 11.57 -1.42
CA ARG A 72 -6.51 12.44 -1.12
C ARG A 72 -6.11 13.86 -0.74
N LEU A 73 -4.89 14.11 -0.31
CA LEU A 73 -4.40 15.47 -0.06
C LEU A 73 -4.48 16.36 -1.32
N PHE A 74 -4.32 15.78 -2.51
CA PHE A 74 -4.37 16.54 -3.77
C PHE A 74 -5.35 15.98 -4.82
N ARG A 75 -6.06 14.88 -4.51
CA ARG A 75 -7.14 14.28 -5.32
C ARG A 75 -8.30 13.81 -4.43
N PRO A 76 -8.90 14.70 -3.62
CA PRO A 76 -9.81 14.29 -2.53
C PRO A 76 -11.06 13.54 -3.01
N GLU A 77 -11.57 13.84 -4.20
CA GLU A 77 -12.81 13.27 -4.73
C GLU A 77 -12.59 12.05 -5.62
N ALA A 78 -11.35 11.84 -6.08
CA ALA A 78 -11.01 10.79 -7.04
C ALA A 78 -10.49 9.50 -6.40
N VAL A 79 -10.22 9.48 -5.09
CA VAL A 79 -9.58 8.36 -4.40
C VAL A 79 -10.53 7.70 -3.42
N GLN A 80 -10.70 6.40 -3.57
CA GLN A 80 -11.59 5.58 -2.75
C GLN A 80 -10.83 4.38 -2.16
N LEU A 81 -11.16 4.06 -0.93
CA LEU A 81 -10.63 2.89 -0.25
C LEU A 81 -11.68 1.78 -0.28
N VAL A 82 -11.38 0.65 -0.91
CA VAL A 82 -12.30 -0.50 -0.96
C VAL A 82 -12.58 -0.99 0.46
N GLY A 83 -13.87 -1.15 0.78
CA GLY A 83 -14.32 -1.46 2.15
C GLY A 83 -14.09 -0.31 3.13
N GLY A 84 -13.97 0.94 2.64
CA GLY A 84 -13.76 2.12 3.47
C GLY A 84 -15.04 2.71 4.08
N SER A 85 -16.15 2.60 3.38
CA SER A 85 -17.44 3.19 3.77
C SER A 85 -18.58 2.18 3.91
N GLY A 86 -18.29 0.89 3.78
CA GLY A 86 -19.30 -0.16 3.85
C GLY A 86 -18.78 -1.52 3.40
N PRO A 87 -19.67 -2.44 3.03
CA PRO A 87 -19.30 -3.73 2.48
C PRO A 87 -18.47 -3.59 1.21
N ASP A 88 -17.32 -4.27 1.13
CA ASP A 88 -16.38 -4.20 0.01
C ASP A 88 -16.94 -4.76 -1.30
N ASP A 89 -17.91 -5.67 -1.24
CA ASP A 89 -18.58 -6.22 -2.41
C ASP A 89 -19.39 -5.17 -3.20
N LEU A 90 -19.93 -4.15 -2.54
CA LEU A 90 -20.58 -3.03 -3.21
C LEU A 90 -19.56 -2.18 -4.01
N ASP A 91 -18.38 -1.95 -3.43
CA ASP A 91 -17.32 -1.21 -4.09
C ASP A 91 -16.82 -1.93 -5.36
N LEU A 92 -16.78 -3.28 -5.35
CA LEU A 92 -16.36 -4.08 -6.50
C LEU A 92 -17.26 -3.90 -7.74
N GLY A 93 -18.52 -3.53 -7.55
CA GLY A 93 -19.45 -3.19 -8.62
C GLY A 93 -19.30 -1.78 -9.18
N ALA A 94 -18.54 -0.92 -8.50
CA ALA A 94 -18.40 0.49 -8.83
C ALA A 94 -17.17 0.82 -9.72
N PHE A 95 -16.33 -0.18 -10.04
CA PHE A 95 -15.18 0.01 -10.91
C PHE A 95 -15.61 0.16 -12.38
N HIS A 96 -15.00 1.08 -13.11
CA HIS A 96 -15.30 1.35 -14.51
C HIS A 96 -14.03 1.45 -15.36
N ALA A 97 -14.18 1.34 -16.66
CA ALA A 97 -13.10 1.67 -17.59
C ALA A 97 -12.65 3.14 -17.41
N GLY A 98 -11.34 3.35 -17.37
CA GLY A 98 -10.74 4.66 -17.05
C GLY A 98 -10.42 4.86 -15.57
N ASP A 99 -10.85 3.97 -14.68
CA ASP A 99 -10.39 3.92 -13.28
C ASP A 99 -9.05 3.19 -13.19
N ALA A 100 -8.35 3.37 -12.07
CA ALA A 100 -7.22 2.55 -11.66
C ALA A 100 -7.56 1.84 -10.34
N VAL A 101 -7.20 0.57 -10.22
CA VAL A 101 -7.33 -0.22 -9.00
C VAL A 101 -5.96 -0.63 -8.52
N VAL A 102 -5.59 -0.23 -7.30
CA VAL A 102 -4.36 -0.65 -6.63
C VAL A 102 -4.69 -1.78 -5.68
N ALA A 103 -4.31 -3.01 -6.03
CA ALA A 103 -4.48 -4.17 -5.18
C ALA A 103 -3.17 -4.49 -4.43
N ILE A 104 -3.23 -4.58 -3.09
CA ILE A 104 -2.06 -4.76 -2.24
C ILE A 104 -2.19 -6.07 -1.48
N GLY A 105 -1.17 -6.92 -1.53
CA GLY A 105 -1.19 -8.19 -0.82
C GLY A 105 0.10 -8.99 -0.87
N PHE A 106 0.21 -9.93 0.04
CA PHE A 106 1.26 -10.94 0.12
C PHE A 106 0.68 -12.26 0.65
N ALA A 107 1.44 -13.34 0.49
CA ALA A 107 1.01 -14.67 0.94
C ALA A 107 0.94 -14.77 2.49
N PRO A 108 -0.12 -15.40 3.08
CA PRO A 108 -1.31 -15.92 2.41
C PRO A 108 -2.27 -14.80 1.96
N TYR A 109 -2.63 -14.81 0.69
CA TYR A 109 -3.40 -13.72 0.07
C TYR A 109 -4.82 -13.62 0.61
N SER A 110 -5.29 -12.39 0.81
CA SER A 110 -6.68 -12.12 1.17
C SER A 110 -7.60 -12.41 -0.04
N THR A 111 -8.70 -13.13 0.20
CA THR A 111 -9.73 -13.35 -0.81
C THR A 111 -10.27 -12.02 -1.36
N ALA A 112 -10.49 -11.02 -0.49
CA ALA A 112 -10.96 -9.71 -0.91
C ALA A 112 -9.99 -8.99 -1.85
N SER A 113 -8.64 -9.11 -1.65
CA SER A 113 -7.65 -8.56 -2.59
C SER A 113 -7.75 -9.24 -3.96
N VAL A 114 -7.92 -10.55 -4.01
CA VAL A 114 -8.06 -11.30 -5.26
C VAL A 114 -9.37 -10.94 -5.98
N LEU A 115 -10.46 -10.82 -5.24
CA LEU A 115 -11.77 -10.40 -5.81
C LEU A 115 -11.72 -8.98 -6.36
N SER A 116 -11.04 -8.06 -5.68
CA SER A 116 -10.83 -6.69 -6.16
C SER A 116 -10.05 -6.66 -7.49
N ALA A 117 -8.96 -7.42 -7.59
CA ALA A 117 -8.19 -7.53 -8.83
C ALA A 117 -9.02 -8.10 -9.98
N ARG A 118 -9.79 -9.16 -9.73
CA ARG A 118 -10.70 -9.74 -10.72
C ARG A 118 -11.82 -8.79 -11.14
N ALA A 119 -12.35 -8.00 -10.20
CA ALA A 119 -13.35 -6.97 -10.51
C ALA A 119 -12.75 -5.87 -11.38
N ALA A 120 -11.54 -5.40 -11.11
CA ALA A 120 -10.82 -4.45 -11.94
C ALA A 120 -10.68 -4.95 -13.38
N HIS A 121 -10.24 -6.19 -13.55
CA HIS A 121 -10.11 -6.80 -14.88
C HIS A 121 -11.45 -6.87 -15.63
N ARG A 122 -12.53 -7.31 -14.97
CA ARG A 122 -13.86 -7.38 -15.57
C ARG A 122 -14.40 -6.01 -15.99
N SER A 123 -14.12 -4.97 -15.23
CA SER A 123 -14.57 -3.59 -15.50
C SER A 123 -13.66 -2.84 -16.49
N ARG A 124 -12.56 -3.45 -16.93
CA ARG A 124 -11.52 -2.82 -17.75
C ARG A 124 -10.87 -1.60 -17.07
N ALA A 125 -10.84 -1.60 -15.76
CA ALA A 125 -10.03 -0.67 -14.99
C ALA A 125 -8.56 -1.08 -15.03
N THR A 126 -7.64 -0.13 -15.03
CA THR A 126 -6.20 -0.42 -14.98
C THR A 126 -5.84 -1.03 -13.63
N LEU A 127 -5.34 -2.26 -13.62
CA LEU A 127 -4.91 -2.96 -12.42
C LEU A 127 -3.44 -2.71 -12.14
N ILE A 128 -3.15 -2.18 -10.95
CA ILE A 128 -1.81 -2.03 -10.38
C ILE A 128 -1.72 -2.98 -9.19
N ALA A 129 -0.88 -4.00 -9.28
CA ALA A 129 -0.67 -4.95 -8.19
C ALA A 129 0.62 -4.62 -7.43
N ILE A 130 0.52 -4.48 -6.10
CA ILE A 130 1.66 -4.40 -5.17
C ILE A 130 1.70 -5.75 -4.45
N ALA A 131 2.64 -6.61 -4.82
CA ALA A 131 2.67 -8.01 -4.40
C ALA A 131 4.08 -8.46 -4.00
N ASP A 132 4.14 -9.53 -3.21
CA ASP A 132 5.39 -10.19 -2.83
C ASP A 132 5.91 -11.14 -3.91
N ASN A 133 5.06 -11.52 -4.86
CA ASN A 133 5.40 -12.50 -5.90
C ASN A 133 4.69 -12.17 -7.23
N ALA A 134 5.39 -12.41 -8.33
CA ALA A 134 4.84 -12.21 -9.67
C ALA A 134 3.69 -13.19 -10.02
N THR A 135 3.63 -14.33 -9.34
CA THR A 135 2.55 -15.32 -9.50
C THR A 135 1.43 -15.18 -8.47
N ALA A 136 1.40 -14.06 -7.73
CA ALA A 136 0.32 -13.77 -6.78
C ALA A 136 -1.04 -13.77 -7.50
N PRO A 137 -2.09 -14.42 -6.95
CA PRO A 137 -3.40 -14.50 -7.61
C PRO A 137 -4.03 -13.14 -7.91
N MET A 138 -3.69 -12.12 -7.12
CA MET A 138 -4.15 -10.75 -7.32
C MET A 138 -3.33 -9.96 -8.35
N ALA A 139 -2.20 -10.51 -8.81
CA ALA A 139 -1.37 -9.91 -9.85
C ALA A 139 -1.73 -10.43 -11.26
N GLU A 140 -2.63 -11.41 -11.35
CA GLU A 140 -3.10 -11.94 -12.62
C GLU A 140 -3.78 -10.82 -13.44
N GLY A 141 -3.29 -10.59 -14.65
CA GLY A 141 -3.80 -9.56 -15.56
C GLY A 141 -3.44 -8.12 -15.16
N ALA A 142 -2.52 -7.91 -14.22
CA ALA A 142 -2.09 -6.57 -13.84
C ALA A 142 -1.25 -5.92 -14.95
N GLU A 143 -1.64 -4.70 -15.36
CA GLU A 143 -0.86 -3.88 -16.30
C GLU A 143 0.43 -3.35 -15.65
N HIS A 144 0.40 -3.18 -14.34
CA HIS A 144 1.56 -2.75 -13.56
C HIS A 144 1.74 -3.64 -12.35
N LEU A 145 2.87 -4.34 -12.30
CA LEU A 145 3.26 -5.16 -11.16
C LEU A 145 4.44 -4.52 -10.43
N LEU A 146 4.24 -4.25 -9.15
CA LEU A 146 5.22 -3.68 -8.24
C LEU A 146 5.55 -4.72 -7.17
N LEU A 147 6.77 -5.23 -7.20
CA LEU A 147 7.19 -6.28 -6.30
C LEU A 147 7.87 -5.70 -5.05
N PHE A 148 7.55 -6.28 -3.90
CA PHE A 148 8.23 -6.03 -2.63
C PHE A 148 8.54 -7.32 -1.90
N GLU A 149 9.49 -7.30 -1.00
CA GLU A 149 9.79 -8.45 -0.16
C GLU A 149 8.97 -8.41 1.12
N ALA A 150 8.10 -9.42 1.28
CA ALA A 150 7.34 -9.65 2.49
C ALA A 150 8.04 -10.64 3.44
N ALA A 151 9.25 -11.08 3.11
CA ALA A 151 9.96 -12.09 3.90
C ALA A 151 10.12 -11.66 5.35
N SER A 152 9.76 -12.55 6.25
CA SER A 152 9.92 -12.38 7.68
C SER A 152 11.27 -12.96 8.09
N SER A 153 12.33 -12.17 8.13
CA SER A 153 13.58 -12.60 8.73
C SER A 153 14.13 -11.47 9.60
N PRO A 154 14.56 -11.79 10.80
CA PRO A 154 14.44 -13.00 11.60
C PRO A 154 13.17 -13.05 12.47
N GLY A 155 12.00 -12.89 11.94
CA GLY A 155 10.76 -12.81 12.73
C GLY A 155 9.57 -13.55 12.14
N PHE A 156 8.52 -13.69 12.94
CA PHE A 156 7.24 -14.30 12.54
C PHE A 156 6.42 -13.41 11.62
N PHE A 157 6.56 -12.08 11.77
CA PHE A 157 5.72 -11.13 11.06
C PHE A 157 6.32 -10.75 9.71
N PRO A 158 5.57 -10.89 8.60
CA PRO A 158 5.98 -10.41 7.30
C PRO A 158 6.23 -8.90 7.29
N SER A 159 7.22 -8.46 6.51
CA SER A 159 7.53 -7.04 6.36
C SER A 159 6.56 -6.36 5.39
N LEU A 160 6.15 -5.15 5.75
CA LEU A 160 5.41 -4.25 4.87
C LEU A 160 6.26 -3.03 4.43
N THR A 161 7.52 -2.95 4.84
CA THR A 161 8.40 -1.82 4.57
C THR A 161 8.49 -1.52 3.07
N GLY A 162 8.68 -2.55 2.25
CA GLY A 162 8.73 -2.41 0.79
C GLY A 162 7.40 -1.94 0.20
N ALA A 163 6.28 -2.48 0.67
CA ALA A 163 4.95 -2.06 0.23
C ALA A 163 4.65 -0.61 0.60
N ILE A 164 5.05 -0.18 1.81
CA ILE A 164 4.94 1.22 2.27
C ILE A 164 5.79 2.14 1.38
N ALA A 165 7.04 1.76 1.11
CA ALA A 165 7.94 2.54 0.25
C ALA A 165 7.38 2.70 -1.17
N ILE A 166 6.81 1.64 -1.75
CA ILE A 166 6.13 1.69 -3.04
C ILE A 166 4.92 2.63 -2.98
N ALA A 167 4.06 2.51 -1.97
CA ALA A 167 2.87 3.35 -1.82
C ALA A 167 3.23 4.83 -1.72
N GLN A 168 4.20 5.19 -0.89
CA GLN A 168 4.68 6.56 -0.76
C GLN A 168 5.30 7.09 -2.07
N SER A 169 6.10 6.26 -2.75
CA SER A 169 6.68 6.62 -4.04
C SER A 169 5.63 6.85 -5.12
N LEU A 170 4.57 6.01 -5.16
CA LEU A 170 3.43 6.21 -6.06
C LEU A 170 2.74 7.56 -5.80
N ALA A 171 2.49 7.89 -4.53
CA ALA A 171 1.87 9.16 -4.16
C ALA A 171 2.73 10.37 -4.58
N VAL A 172 4.03 10.34 -4.27
CA VAL A 172 4.97 11.40 -4.62
C VAL A 172 5.05 11.59 -6.14
N VAL A 173 5.26 10.52 -6.91
CA VAL A 173 5.39 10.63 -8.36
C VAL A 173 4.07 11.07 -9.00
N THR A 174 2.92 10.59 -8.52
CA THR A 174 1.60 11.03 -8.98
C THR A 174 1.38 12.52 -8.71
N PHE A 175 1.80 13.01 -7.55
CA PHE A 175 1.76 14.45 -7.21
C PHE A 175 2.64 15.29 -8.14
N VAL A 176 3.88 14.87 -8.38
CA VAL A 176 4.81 15.56 -9.29
C VAL A 176 4.24 15.63 -10.70
N LEU A 177 3.65 14.55 -11.20
CA LEU A 177 2.98 14.52 -12.51
C LEU A 177 1.79 15.48 -12.58
N GLY A 178 1.09 15.71 -11.47
CA GLY A 178 -0.02 16.65 -11.35
C GLY A 178 0.38 18.13 -11.39
N GLY A 179 1.67 18.44 -11.22
CA GLY A 179 2.27 19.76 -11.36
C GLY A 179 1.58 20.85 -10.56
N VAL A 180 1.39 22.03 -11.18
CA VAL A 180 0.78 23.20 -10.53
C VAL A 180 -0.66 22.90 -10.05
N GLY A 181 -1.40 22.07 -10.77
CA GLY A 181 -2.77 21.69 -10.37
C GLY A 181 -2.82 20.89 -9.07
N ALA A 182 -1.93 19.92 -8.93
CA ALA A 182 -1.83 19.13 -7.70
C ALA A 182 -1.36 20.00 -6.52
N LYS A 183 -0.35 20.87 -6.75
CA LYS A 183 0.13 21.80 -5.71
C LYS A 183 -0.99 22.70 -5.20
N ARG A 184 -1.75 23.33 -6.08
CA ARG A 184 -2.88 24.18 -5.68
C ARG A 184 -3.93 23.43 -4.86
N ARG A 185 -4.25 22.19 -5.24
CA ARG A 185 -5.22 21.36 -4.47
C ARG A 185 -4.68 20.98 -3.10
N LEU A 186 -3.39 20.68 -3.00
CA LEU A 186 -2.75 20.42 -1.71
C LEU A 186 -2.85 21.65 -0.80
N GLU A 187 -2.48 22.85 -1.29
CA GLU A 187 -2.58 24.10 -0.56
C GLU A 187 -4.01 24.40 -0.07
N GLN A 188 -5.01 24.14 -0.90
CA GLN A 188 -6.43 24.25 -0.54
C GLN A 188 -6.83 23.27 0.57
N THR A 189 -6.31 22.05 0.52
CA THR A 189 -6.57 21.03 1.56
C THR A 189 -5.92 21.43 2.87
N GLU A 190 -4.68 21.91 2.86
CA GLU A 190 -3.96 22.39 4.04
C GLU A 190 -4.65 23.60 4.67
N ALA A 191 -5.10 24.57 3.87
CA ALA A 191 -5.87 25.72 4.36
C ALA A 191 -7.14 25.28 5.09
N ARG A 192 -7.90 24.34 4.51
CA ARG A 192 -9.12 23.80 5.14
C ARG A 192 -8.82 23.04 6.44
N LEU A 193 -7.72 22.28 6.49
CA LEU A 193 -7.30 21.58 7.72
C LEU A 193 -6.90 22.60 8.81
N ALA A 194 -6.28 23.71 8.46
CA ALA A 194 -5.95 24.78 9.38
C ALA A 194 -7.22 25.47 9.91
N GLU A 195 -8.19 25.81 9.04
CA GLU A 195 -9.47 26.39 9.42
C GLU A 195 -10.26 25.49 10.39
N THR A 196 -10.20 24.19 10.22
CA THR A 196 -10.88 23.21 11.09
C THR A 196 -10.07 22.83 12.33
N SER A 197 -8.96 23.52 12.60
CA SER A 197 -8.08 23.29 13.76
C SER A 197 -7.64 21.82 13.91
N GLN A 198 -7.35 21.16 12.78
CA GLN A 198 -6.87 19.76 12.78
C GLN A 198 -5.42 19.62 13.26
N TYR A 199 -4.69 20.73 13.34
CA TYR A 199 -3.32 20.75 13.88
C TYR A 199 -3.30 21.46 15.22
N PHE A 200 -2.54 20.90 16.17
CA PHE A 200 -2.29 21.55 17.43
C PHE A 200 -1.48 22.84 17.19
N ALA A 201 -2.07 23.97 17.52
CA ALA A 201 -1.37 25.26 17.55
C ALA A 201 -1.12 25.61 19.02
N GLU A 202 0.12 25.83 19.42
CA GLU A 202 0.43 26.45 20.71
C GLU A 202 -0.21 27.85 20.72
N ARG A 203 -1.08 28.09 21.69
CA ARG A 203 -1.58 29.45 21.95
C ARG A 203 -0.43 30.22 22.56
N GLY A 204 0.22 31.08 21.77
CA GLY A 204 1.16 32.07 22.27
C GLY A 204 0.49 33.07 23.22
#